data_e189d226b197a45d2105ad6a3cae3741
#
_entry.id   e189d226b197a45d2105ad6a3cae3741
#
_cell.length_a   1.000
_cell.length_b   1.000
_cell.length_c   1.000
_cell.angle_alpha   90.00
_cell.angle_beta   90.00
_cell.angle_gamma   90.00
#
_symmetry.space_group_name_H-M   'P 1'
#
loop_
_entity.id
_entity.type
_entity.pdbx_description
1 polymer ?
#
loop_
_entity_poly.entity_id
_entity_poly.type
_entity_poly.pdbx_seq_one_letter_code
_entity_poly.pdbx_strand_id
1 'polypeptide(L)'
;MNEKDFVKLCKQTVAKYANEHLDKSDGKQINEDDVFIVWMCKTLQNSKALVSTTLFDGMYYELTYNGNKKELYLDAYKKFQNVCISVDG
;
A
#
# COMPACT_ATOMS: atom_id res chain seq x y z
N MET A 1 -11.91 8.57 -11.36
CA MET A 1 -10.46 8.61 -11.05
C MET A 1 -9.73 7.69 -12.00
N ASN A 2 -8.72 8.17 -12.68
CA ASN A 2 -7.93 7.34 -13.57
C ASN A 2 -6.82 6.61 -12.79
N GLU A 3 -6.13 5.70 -13.50
CA GLU A 3 -5.09 4.89 -12.87
C GLU A 3 -3.97 5.70 -12.27
N LYS A 4 -3.50 6.73 -13.01
CA LYS A 4 -2.41 7.59 -12.55
C LYS A 4 -2.76 8.32 -11.26
N ASP A 5 -3.98 8.84 -11.18
CA ASP A 5 -4.46 9.55 -10.00
C ASP A 5 -4.61 8.61 -8.82
N PHE A 6 -5.08 7.38 -9.08
CA PHE A 6 -5.23 6.38 -8.03
C PHE A 6 -3.87 5.96 -7.46
N VAL A 7 -2.87 5.74 -8.32
CA VAL A 7 -1.51 5.41 -7.88
C VAL A 7 -0.94 6.52 -7.00
N LYS A 8 -1.12 7.77 -7.42
CA LYS A 8 -0.64 8.92 -6.65
C LYS A 8 -1.34 8.99 -5.29
N LEU A 9 -2.65 8.79 -5.27
CA LEU A 9 -3.43 8.78 -4.03
C LEU A 9 -2.94 7.68 -3.08
N CYS A 10 -2.70 6.48 -3.60
CA CYS A 10 -2.20 5.37 -2.79
C CYS A 10 -0.84 5.71 -2.17
N LYS A 11 0.08 6.25 -2.97
CA LYS A 11 1.41 6.58 -2.48
C LYS A 11 1.38 7.66 -1.41
N GLN A 12 0.58 8.71 -1.63
CA GLN A 12 0.43 9.78 -0.65
C GLN A 12 -0.17 9.26 0.65
N THR A 13 -1.21 8.44 0.53
CA THR A 13 -1.92 7.90 1.70
C THR A 13 -1.02 6.99 2.54
N VAL A 14 -0.29 6.08 1.88
CA VAL A 14 0.58 5.15 2.59
C VAL A 14 1.77 5.88 3.22
N ALA A 15 2.39 6.83 2.52
CA ALA A 15 3.48 7.61 3.08
C ALA A 15 3.03 8.36 4.34
N LYS A 16 1.86 8.99 4.28
CA LYS A 16 1.30 9.71 5.42
C LYS A 16 1.03 8.76 6.59
N TYR A 17 0.37 7.63 6.30
CA TYR A 17 0.05 6.64 7.33
C TYR A 17 1.32 6.11 8.00
N ALA A 18 2.32 5.74 7.21
CA ALA A 18 3.57 5.21 7.73
C ALA A 18 4.27 6.23 8.63
N ASN A 19 4.31 7.49 8.19
CA ASN A 19 4.96 8.54 8.98
C ASN A 19 4.23 8.84 10.29
N GLU A 20 2.92 8.62 10.33
CA GLU A 20 2.12 8.88 11.53
C GLU A 20 2.13 7.70 12.52
N HIS A 21 2.29 6.47 12.03
CA HIS A 21 2.06 5.26 12.83
C HIS A 21 3.31 4.43 13.09
N LEU A 22 4.42 4.72 12.43
CA LEU A 22 5.65 3.98 12.62
C LEU A 22 6.52 4.63 13.71
N ASP A 23 7.39 3.82 14.30
CA ASP A 23 8.33 4.28 15.29
C ASP A 23 9.27 5.31 14.67
N LYS A 24 9.29 6.49 15.26
CA LYS A 24 10.12 7.61 14.77
C LYS A 24 11.41 7.79 15.58
N SER A 25 11.81 6.75 16.29
CA SER A 25 13.01 6.84 17.14
C SER A 25 14.26 7.19 16.35
N ASP A 26 14.32 6.81 15.07
CA ASP A 26 15.43 7.13 14.18
C ASP A 26 15.24 8.45 13.40
N GLY A 27 14.09 9.10 13.59
CA GLY A 27 13.80 10.36 12.93
C GLY A 27 13.56 10.28 11.42
N LYS A 28 13.50 9.09 10.87
CA LYS A 28 13.30 8.91 9.44
C LYS A 28 11.83 9.06 9.05
N GLN A 29 11.63 9.74 7.94
CA GLN A 29 10.31 9.83 7.31
C GLN A 29 10.43 9.33 5.88
N ILE A 30 9.34 8.77 5.35
CA ILE A 30 9.28 8.35 3.96
C ILE A 30 8.43 9.33 3.16
N ASN A 31 8.69 9.38 1.88
CA ASN A 31 7.90 10.17 0.94
C ASN A 31 7.28 9.24 -0.10
N GLU A 32 6.56 9.82 -1.07
CA GLU A 32 5.86 9.03 -2.09
C GLU A 32 6.81 8.12 -2.89
N ASP A 33 8.05 8.56 -3.08
CA ASP A 33 9.03 7.77 -3.86
C ASP A 33 9.48 6.51 -3.12
N ASP A 34 9.27 6.44 -1.83
CA ASP A 34 9.59 5.26 -1.02
C ASP A 34 8.44 4.24 -1.00
N VAL A 35 7.33 4.55 -1.65
CA VAL A 35 6.14 3.70 -1.70
C VAL A 35 6.01 3.12 -3.10
N PHE A 36 5.72 1.82 -3.19
CA PHE A 36 5.56 1.17 -4.49
C PHE A 36 4.32 0.29 -4.52
N ILE A 37 3.76 0.14 -5.71
CA ILE A 37 2.59 -0.70 -5.95
C ILE A 37 3.06 -2.12 -6.22
N VAL A 38 2.57 -3.07 -5.42
CA VAL A 38 2.87 -4.50 -5.64
C VAL A 38 1.98 -5.03 -6.77
N TRP A 39 0.69 -4.74 -6.70
CA TRP A 39 -0.26 -4.99 -7.79
C TRP A 39 -1.46 -4.09 -7.61
N MET A 40 -2.22 -3.94 -8.67
CA MET A 40 -3.49 -3.21 -8.59
C MET A 40 -4.45 -3.70 -9.66
N CYS A 41 -5.74 -3.46 -9.43
CA CYS A 41 -6.78 -3.75 -10.39
C CYS A 41 -7.86 -2.68 -10.31
N LYS A 42 -8.62 -2.57 -11.39
CA LYS A 42 -9.73 -1.63 -11.48
C LYS A 42 -10.94 -2.37 -12.04
N THR A 43 -12.08 -2.23 -11.39
CA THR A 43 -13.34 -2.81 -11.84
C THR A 43 -14.41 -1.73 -11.76
N LEU A 44 -14.87 -1.26 -12.93
CA LEU A 44 -15.83 -0.17 -13.04
C LEU A 44 -15.32 1.08 -12.32
N GLN A 45 -16.03 1.58 -11.31
CA GLN A 45 -15.63 2.77 -10.56
C GLN A 45 -14.71 2.45 -9.38
N ASN A 46 -14.45 1.17 -9.13
CA ASN A 46 -13.68 0.74 -7.96
C ASN A 46 -12.27 0.37 -8.34
N SER A 47 -11.33 0.68 -7.46
CA SER A 47 -9.91 0.35 -7.66
C SER A 47 -9.34 -0.24 -6.39
N LYS A 48 -8.40 -1.17 -6.55
CA LYS A 48 -7.77 -1.84 -5.42
C LYS A 48 -6.28 -2.02 -5.69
N ALA A 49 -5.47 -1.83 -4.66
CA ALA A 49 -4.03 -2.01 -4.80
C ALA A 49 -3.43 -2.59 -3.53
N LEU A 50 -2.42 -3.42 -3.71
CA LEU A 50 -1.54 -3.84 -2.63
C LEU A 50 -0.25 -3.05 -2.76
N VAL A 51 0.16 -2.40 -1.67
CA VAL A 51 1.21 -1.40 -1.67
C VAL A 51 2.20 -1.71 -0.55
N SER A 52 3.46 -1.42 -0.77
CA SER A 52 4.48 -1.55 0.25
C SER A 52 5.46 -0.38 0.19
N THR A 53 6.44 -0.38 1.08
CA THR A 53 7.43 0.69 1.16
C THR A 53 8.84 0.12 1.20
N THR A 54 9.81 1.01 1.05
CA THR A 54 11.22 0.63 1.15
C THR A 54 11.69 0.39 2.59
N LEU A 55 10.81 0.57 3.57
CA LEU A 55 11.13 0.25 4.96
C LEU A 55 11.18 -1.27 5.17
N PHE A 56 12.11 -1.71 6.03
CA PHE A 56 12.26 -3.13 6.35
C PHE A 56 11.40 -3.51 7.57
N ASP A 57 10.12 -3.14 7.53
CA ASP A 57 9.19 -3.40 8.63
C ASP A 57 8.21 -4.53 8.35
N GLY A 58 8.25 -5.10 7.15
CA GLY A 58 7.36 -6.19 6.75
C GLY A 58 5.91 -5.77 6.55
N MET A 59 5.64 -4.48 6.44
CA MET A 59 4.27 -3.98 6.29
C MET A 59 3.82 -3.97 4.84
N TYR A 60 2.56 -4.31 4.65
CA TYR A 60 1.85 -4.20 3.39
C TYR A 60 0.55 -3.46 3.63
N TYR A 61 0.11 -2.72 2.64
CA TYR A 61 -1.10 -1.90 2.76
C TYR A 61 -2.02 -2.21 1.58
N GLU A 62 -3.28 -2.49 1.90
CA GLU A 62 -4.29 -2.70 0.87
C GLU A 62 -5.17 -1.46 0.81
N LEU A 63 -5.21 -0.82 -0.35
CA LEU A 63 -6.03 0.36 -0.58
C LEU A 63 -7.22 -0.03 -1.44
N THR A 64 -8.41 0.33 -0.98
CA THR A 64 -9.64 0.05 -1.72
C THR A 64 -10.39 1.36 -1.91
N TYR A 65 -10.58 1.74 -3.18
CA TYR A 65 -11.31 2.95 -3.53
C TYR A 65 -12.70 2.58 -4.05
N ASN A 66 -13.73 3.13 -3.41
CA ASN A 66 -15.10 3.02 -3.87
C ASN A 66 -15.47 4.31 -4.58
N GLY A 67 -15.53 4.25 -5.93
CA GLY A 67 -15.76 5.44 -6.74
C GLY A 67 -17.16 6.02 -6.60
N ASN A 68 -18.16 5.19 -6.29
CA ASN A 68 -19.52 5.66 -6.11
C ASN A 68 -19.66 6.52 -4.85
N LYS A 69 -19.00 6.11 -3.77
CA LYS A 69 -19.02 6.82 -2.50
C LYS A 69 -17.87 7.79 -2.32
N LYS A 70 -16.88 7.75 -3.22
CA LYS A 70 -15.66 8.56 -3.14
C LYS A 70 -14.95 8.36 -1.81
N GLU A 71 -14.82 7.08 -1.40
CA GLU A 71 -14.17 6.69 -0.16
C GLU A 71 -12.96 5.82 -0.45
N LEU A 72 -11.91 6.02 0.34
CA LEU A 72 -10.70 5.20 0.27
C LEU A 72 -10.52 4.50 1.61
N TYR A 73 -10.35 3.18 1.56
CA TYR A 73 -10.09 2.36 2.73
C TYR A 73 -8.65 1.89 2.70
N LEU A 74 -7.99 1.93 3.84
CA LEU A 74 -6.63 1.44 4.00
C LEU A 74 -6.63 0.33 5.04
N ASP A 75 -6.14 -0.85 4.66
CA ASP A 75 -5.92 -1.97 5.57
C ASP A 75 -4.42 -2.20 5.67
N ALA A 76 -3.90 -2.26 6.89
CA ALA A 76 -2.47 -2.45 7.13
C ALA A 76 -2.23 -3.87 7.61
N TYR A 77 -1.31 -4.57 6.94
CA TYR A 77 -0.96 -5.96 7.24
C TYR A 77 0.52 -6.07 7.51
N LYS A 78 0.87 -6.92 8.45
CA LYS A 78 2.27 -7.23 8.69
C LYS A 78 2.57 -8.63 8.18
N LYS A 79 3.64 -8.77 7.41
CA LYS A 79 4.10 -10.06 6.92
C LYS A 79 4.48 -10.93 8.12
N PHE A 80 3.81 -12.06 8.24
CA PHE A 80 4.00 -12.97 9.37
C PHE A 80 5.15 -13.94 9.10
N GLN A 81 5.21 -14.49 7.89
CA GLN A 81 6.15 -15.56 7.61
C GLN A 81 6.40 -15.65 6.10
N ASN A 82 7.61 -16.06 5.74
CA ASN A 82 7.96 -16.38 4.36
C ASN A 82 8.46 -17.82 4.34
N VAL A 83 7.72 -18.68 3.65
CA VAL A 83 8.02 -20.11 3.57
C VAL A 83 8.21 -20.50 2.12
N CYS A 84 9.30 -21.22 1.84
CA CYS A 84 9.52 -21.77 0.51
C CYS A 84 8.94 -23.18 0.46
N ILE A 85 8.04 -23.41 -0.47
CA ILE A 85 7.42 -24.72 -0.67
C ILE A 85 7.78 -25.20 -2.06
N SER A 86 8.41 -26.38 -2.13
CA SER A 86 8.76 -26.98 -3.42
C SER A 86 7.48 -27.49 -4.10
N VAL A 87 7.39 -27.25 -5.39
CA VAL A 87 6.25 -27.68 -6.18
C VAL A 87 6.74 -28.59 -7.29
N ASP A 88 6.12 -29.77 -7.39
CA ASP A 88 6.39 -30.72 -8.46
C ASP A 88 5.64 -30.29 -9.72
N GLY A 89 6.29 -30.36 -10.82
CA GLY A 89 5.66 -30.03 -12.07
C GLY A 89 6.37 -28.97 -12.85
#